data_241a13fbd7e72145f93314277248cc31
#
_entry.id   241a13fbd7e72145f93314277248cc31
#
_cell.length_a   1.000
_cell.length_b   1.000
_cell.length_c   1.000
_cell.angle_alpha   90.00
_cell.angle_beta   90.00
_cell.angle_gamma   90.00
#
_symmetry.space_group_name_H-M   'P 1'
#
loop_
_entity.id
_entity.type
_entity.pdbx_description
1 polymer ?
#
loop_
_entity_poly.entity_id
_entity_poly.type
_entity_poly.pdbx_seq_one_letter_code
_entity_poly.pdbx_strand_id
1 'polypeptide(L)'
;MDENCLYSTVTVGISLGCPLSPVLAAIYLEPLDRRMEATGLTYARFMDDWAILAPSRWSLRRAIRIVNETLRELRVEQHPDKTFIGRIERGFTFLAYWITAKGVTGVAPSACEGFQERVARLYEQDAPAEEARRRIEQYVRRWKQWALSGLGGGTQPWHVPGVVGGIRPLPPVSAAGWICR
;
A
#
# COMPACT_ATOMS: atom_id res chain seq x y z
N MET A 1 41.67 -3.78 15.96
CA MET A 1 40.58 -2.78 15.98
C MET A 1 39.99 -2.83 14.59
N ASP A 2 38.92 -3.66 14.43
CA ASP A 2 38.23 -3.76 13.15
C ASP A 2 37.34 -2.55 13.00
N GLU A 3 37.69 -1.67 12.08
CA GLU A 3 36.78 -0.61 11.63
C GLU A 3 35.64 -1.29 10.91
N ASN A 4 34.51 -1.49 11.61
CA ASN A 4 33.28 -1.97 11.04
C ASN A 4 32.87 -1.02 9.91
N CYS A 5 33.02 -1.49 8.69
CA CYS A 5 32.61 -0.81 7.48
C CYS A 5 31.08 -0.61 7.56
N LEU A 6 30.64 0.59 7.95
CA LEU A 6 29.24 1.00 8.08
C LEU A 6 28.50 1.05 6.72
N TYR A 7 29.22 0.80 5.64
CA TYR A 7 28.69 0.88 4.27
C TYR A 7 28.76 -0.48 3.60
N SER A 8 27.62 -1.02 3.22
CA SER A 8 27.53 -2.17 2.31
C SER A 8 27.20 -1.69 0.91
N THR A 9 27.92 -2.19 -0.08
CA THR A 9 27.61 -1.91 -1.48
C THR A 9 26.38 -2.73 -1.87
N VAL A 10 25.27 -2.04 -2.17
CA VAL A 10 24.07 -2.67 -2.70
C VAL A 10 24.28 -2.90 -4.20
N THR A 11 24.44 -4.16 -4.59
CA THR A 11 24.66 -4.56 -5.99
C THR A 11 23.39 -4.87 -6.74
N VAL A 12 22.29 -5.19 -6.03
CA VAL A 12 20.97 -5.53 -6.60
C VAL A 12 19.88 -4.95 -5.72
N GLY A 13 18.86 -4.36 -6.34
CA GLY A 13 17.71 -3.79 -5.65
C GLY A 13 17.91 -2.33 -5.21
N ILE A 14 17.00 -1.86 -4.37
CA ILE A 14 16.98 -0.50 -3.85
C ILE A 14 17.26 -0.55 -2.35
N SER A 15 18.10 0.37 -1.86
CA SER A 15 18.48 0.44 -0.44
C SER A 15 17.25 0.66 0.46
N LEU A 16 17.07 -0.20 1.45
CA LEU A 16 16.01 -0.04 2.44
C LEU A 16 16.28 1.20 3.30
N GLY A 17 15.22 2.00 3.54
CA GLY A 17 15.31 3.19 4.38
C GLY A 17 15.94 4.43 3.72
N CYS A 18 16.37 4.35 2.47
CA CYS A 18 16.84 5.52 1.73
C CYS A 18 15.66 6.43 1.34
N PRO A 19 15.71 7.74 1.60
CA PRO A 19 14.63 8.67 1.23
C PRO A 19 14.32 8.71 -0.28
N LEU A 20 15.26 8.34 -1.13
CA LEU A 20 15.08 8.28 -2.59
C LEU A 20 14.45 6.97 -3.07
N SER A 21 14.43 5.93 -2.24
CA SER A 21 13.92 4.61 -2.64
C SER A 21 12.49 4.65 -3.19
N PRO A 22 11.53 5.41 -2.62
CA PRO A 22 10.19 5.52 -3.18
C PRO A 22 10.16 6.14 -4.58
N VAL A 23 11.01 7.14 -4.81
CA VAL A 23 11.11 7.81 -6.13
C VAL A 23 11.71 6.88 -7.16
N LEU A 24 12.79 6.19 -6.81
CA LEU A 24 13.44 5.22 -7.70
C LEU A 24 12.49 4.06 -8.03
N ALA A 25 11.75 3.53 -7.04
CA ALA A 25 10.74 2.50 -7.27
C ALA A 25 9.61 3.00 -8.18
N ALA A 26 9.18 4.25 -8.02
CA ALA A 26 8.16 4.85 -8.88
C ALA A 26 8.61 4.94 -10.33
N ILE A 27 9.83 5.39 -10.58
CA ILE A 27 10.44 5.48 -11.93
C ILE A 27 10.61 4.07 -12.52
N TYR A 28 11.09 3.12 -11.71
CA TYR A 28 11.35 1.75 -12.17
C TYR A 28 10.07 1.02 -12.60
N LEU A 29 8.95 1.25 -11.92
CA LEU A 29 7.65 0.65 -12.19
C LEU A 29 6.78 1.48 -13.17
N GLU A 30 7.27 2.60 -13.67
CA GLU A 30 6.55 3.45 -14.61
C GLU A 30 6.06 2.70 -15.88
N PRO A 31 6.81 1.75 -16.48
CA PRO A 31 6.31 0.95 -17.58
C PRO A 31 5.05 0.13 -17.26
N LEU A 32 4.90 -0.30 -15.98
CA LEU A 32 3.69 -0.95 -15.51
C LEU A 32 2.52 0.02 -15.50
N ASP A 33 2.72 1.23 -14.98
CA ASP A 33 1.68 2.26 -14.90
C ASP A 33 1.15 2.60 -16.29
N ARG A 34 2.03 2.87 -17.25
CA ARG A 34 1.64 3.17 -18.64
C ARG A 34 0.82 2.06 -19.29
N ARG A 35 1.26 0.80 -19.11
CA ARG A 35 0.55 -0.35 -19.69
C ARG A 35 -0.82 -0.55 -19.04
N MET A 36 -0.92 -0.32 -17.73
CA MET A 36 -2.19 -0.43 -17.03
C MET A 36 -3.16 0.69 -17.39
N GLU A 37 -2.70 1.92 -17.51
CA GLU A 37 -3.49 3.06 -18.00
C GLU A 37 -4.06 2.80 -19.38
N ALA A 38 -3.26 2.22 -20.30
CA ALA A 38 -3.70 1.86 -21.63
C ALA A 38 -4.81 0.79 -21.66
N THR A 39 -5.03 0.05 -20.57
CA THR A 39 -6.14 -0.92 -20.49
C THR A 39 -7.50 -0.27 -20.28
N GLY A 40 -7.55 0.97 -19.78
CA GLY A 40 -8.76 1.65 -19.36
C GLY A 40 -9.41 1.06 -18.09
N LEU A 41 -8.76 0.13 -17.40
CA LEU A 41 -9.22 -0.43 -16.14
C LEU A 41 -8.93 0.53 -14.98
N THR A 42 -9.65 0.36 -13.87
CA THR A 42 -9.30 1.08 -12.64
C THR A 42 -8.02 0.51 -12.07
N TYR A 43 -7.00 1.32 -12.04
CA TYR A 43 -5.68 0.99 -11.53
C TYR A 43 -5.24 2.03 -10.51
N ALA A 44 -4.69 1.56 -9.41
CA ALA A 44 -4.08 2.39 -8.38
C ALA A 44 -2.78 1.74 -7.91
N ARG A 45 -1.72 2.53 -7.79
CA ARG A 45 -0.44 2.10 -7.23
C ARG A 45 0.05 3.08 -6.18
N PHE A 46 0.60 2.54 -5.13
CA PHE A 46 1.34 3.27 -4.11
C PHE A 46 2.64 2.52 -3.83
N MET A 47 3.76 3.08 -4.26
CA MET A 47 5.08 2.43 -4.24
C MET A 47 5.06 1.07 -4.97
N ASP A 48 5.26 0.00 -4.23
CA ASP A 48 5.25 -1.40 -4.67
C ASP A 48 3.90 -2.10 -4.55
N ASP A 49 2.93 -1.47 -3.86
CA ASP A 49 1.56 -1.98 -3.76
C ASP A 49 0.70 -1.45 -4.92
N TRP A 50 -0.05 -2.31 -5.60
CA TRP A 50 -1.03 -1.91 -6.62
C TRP A 50 -2.35 -2.66 -6.48
N ALA A 51 -3.41 -2.06 -6.99
CA ALA A 51 -4.72 -2.67 -7.10
C ALA A 51 -5.31 -2.44 -8.49
N ILE A 52 -5.89 -3.48 -9.08
CA ILE A 52 -6.54 -3.44 -10.39
C ILE A 52 -7.98 -3.92 -10.22
N LEU A 53 -8.95 -3.07 -10.58
CA LEU A 53 -10.35 -3.45 -10.59
C LEU A 53 -10.81 -3.65 -12.04
N ALA A 54 -11.45 -4.77 -12.30
CA ALA A 54 -11.90 -5.13 -13.63
C ALA A 54 -13.38 -5.53 -13.63
N PRO A 55 -14.17 -5.14 -14.63
CA PRO A 55 -15.60 -5.46 -14.69
C PRO A 55 -15.88 -6.93 -14.99
N SER A 56 -14.90 -7.67 -15.49
CA SER A 56 -15.06 -9.07 -15.83
C SER A 56 -13.81 -9.89 -15.54
N ARG A 57 -13.99 -11.20 -15.36
CA ARG A 57 -12.89 -12.14 -15.19
C ARG A 57 -11.91 -12.13 -16.39
N TRP A 58 -12.40 -11.89 -17.58
CA TRP A 58 -11.58 -11.89 -18.79
C TRP A 58 -10.70 -10.64 -18.87
N SER A 59 -11.24 -9.47 -18.55
CA SER A 59 -10.47 -8.23 -18.47
C SER A 59 -9.42 -8.30 -17.35
N LEU A 60 -9.76 -8.91 -16.20
CA LEU A 60 -8.77 -9.14 -15.15
C LEU A 60 -7.64 -10.07 -15.60
N ARG A 61 -7.94 -11.18 -16.26
CA ARG A 61 -6.90 -12.11 -16.78
C ARG A 61 -5.98 -11.41 -17.78
N ARG A 62 -6.54 -10.55 -18.63
CA ARG A 62 -5.72 -9.74 -19.54
C ARG A 62 -4.79 -8.80 -18.78
N ALA A 63 -5.30 -8.11 -17.77
CA ALA A 63 -4.50 -7.24 -16.91
C ALA A 63 -3.37 -8.00 -16.19
N ILE A 64 -3.68 -9.16 -15.58
CA ILE A 64 -2.69 -10.02 -14.92
C ILE A 64 -1.58 -10.44 -15.90
N ARG A 65 -1.92 -10.76 -17.15
CA ARG A 65 -0.91 -11.09 -18.17
C ARG A 65 0.03 -9.90 -18.39
N ILE A 66 -0.51 -8.70 -18.57
CA ILE A 66 0.27 -7.48 -18.77
C ILE A 66 1.19 -7.23 -17.56
N VAL A 67 0.67 -7.37 -16.33
CA VAL A 67 1.47 -7.25 -15.10
C VAL A 67 2.64 -8.24 -15.14
N ASN A 68 2.36 -9.52 -15.35
CA ASN A 68 3.38 -10.57 -15.33
C ASN A 68 4.45 -10.39 -16.42
N GLU A 69 4.05 -9.97 -17.62
CA GLU A 69 4.96 -9.65 -18.72
C GLU A 69 5.85 -8.47 -18.36
N THR A 70 5.26 -7.40 -17.83
CA THR A 70 6.02 -6.20 -17.43
C THR A 70 6.99 -6.49 -16.29
N LEU A 71 6.57 -7.19 -15.24
CA LEU A 71 7.44 -7.54 -14.12
C LEU A 71 8.61 -8.43 -14.57
N ARG A 72 8.36 -9.37 -15.49
CA ARG A 72 9.43 -10.20 -16.07
C ARG A 72 10.45 -9.36 -16.85
N GLU A 73 10.00 -8.40 -17.65
CA GLU A 73 10.88 -7.47 -18.35
C GLU A 73 11.71 -6.63 -17.40
N LEU A 74 11.09 -6.18 -16.32
CA LEU A 74 11.74 -5.42 -15.25
C LEU A 74 12.57 -6.28 -14.29
N ARG A 75 12.55 -7.61 -14.44
CA ARG A 75 13.23 -8.56 -13.53
C ARG A 75 12.83 -8.38 -12.07
N VAL A 76 11.52 -8.17 -11.84
CA VAL A 76 10.91 -8.05 -10.53
C VAL A 76 9.98 -9.22 -10.33
N GLU A 77 9.98 -9.80 -9.13
CA GLU A 77 9.09 -10.90 -8.76
C GLU A 77 8.02 -10.40 -7.80
N GLN A 78 6.81 -10.90 -8.01
CA GLN A 78 5.68 -10.65 -7.13
C GLN A 78 5.65 -11.69 -6.01
N HIS A 79 5.47 -11.24 -4.75
CA HIS A 79 5.38 -12.18 -3.63
C HIS A 79 4.05 -12.93 -3.66
N PRO A 80 4.04 -14.26 -3.79
CA PRO A 80 2.81 -15.03 -4.01
C PRO A 80 1.82 -14.90 -2.84
N ASP A 81 2.30 -14.93 -1.60
CA ASP A 81 1.44 -14.88 -0.41
C ASP A 81 0.80 -13.50 -0.17
N LYS A 82 1.33 -12.46 -0.82
CA LYS A 82 0.77 -11.10 -0.74
C LYS A 82 -0.13 -10.78 -1.92
N THR A 83 -0.27 -11.68 -2.87
CA THR A 83 -1.09 -11.47 -4.07
C THR A 83 -2.50 -11.99 -3.84
N PHE A 84 -3.49 -11.12 -4.02
CA PHE A 84 -4.89 -11.47 -3.96
C PHE A 84 -5.53 -11.31 -5.34
N ILE A 85 -6.17 -12.36 -5.84
CA ILE A 85 -6.95 -12.35 -7.09
C ILE A 85 -8.32 -12.93 -6.76
N GLY A 86 -9.37 -12.13 -6.90
CA GLY A 86 -10.70 -12.59 -6.52
C GLY A 86 -11.82 -11.63 -6.86
N ARG A 87 -13.00 -11.90 -6.31
CA ARG A 87 -14.16 -11.03 -6.42
C ARG A 87 -14.09 -9.95 -5.35
N ILE A 88 -14.47 -8.72 -5.71
CA ILE A 88 -14.44 -7.57 -4.81
C ILE A 88 -15.38 -7.73 -3.61
N GLU A 89 -16.43 -8.55 -3.75
CA GLU A 89 -17.37 -8.83 -2.66
C GLU A 89 -16.72 -9.54 -1.46
N ARG A 90 -15.62 -10.27 -1.70
CA ARG A 90 -14.85 -10.90 -0.62
C ARG A 90 -14.06 -9.89 0.20
N GLY A 91 -13.92 -8.67 -0.30
CA GLY A 91 -13.04 -7.67 0.27
C GLY A 91 -11.56 -7.99 0.08
N PHE A 92 -10.75 -6.97 0.21
CA PHE A 92 -9.28 -7.07 0.16
C PHE A 92 -8.66 -5.93 0.96
N THR A 93 -7.41 -6.12 1.35
CA THR A 93 -6.63 -5.09 2.02
C THR A 93 -5.84 -4.28 0.99
N PHE A 94 -5.90 -2.96 1.04
CA PHE A 94 -5.03 -2.06 0.29
C PHE A 94 -4.67 -0.87 1.16
N LEU A 95 -3.38 -0.54 1.26
CA LEU A 95 -2.84 0.53 2.11
C LEU A 95 -3.37 0.46 3.56
N ALA A 96 -3.42 -0.75 4.09
CA ALA A 96 -3.91 -1.05 5.44
C ALA A 96 -5.41 -0.78 5.70
N TYR A 97 -6.20 -0.53 4.66
CA TYR A 97 -7.66 -0.46 4.74
C TYR A 97 -8.31 -1.71 4.16
N TRP A 98 -9.45 -2.08 4.72
CA TRP A 98 -10.32 -3.13 4.20
C TRP A 98 -11.30 -2.54 3.20
N ILE A 99 -11.21 -2.99 1.96
CA ILE A 99 -11.98 -2.47 0.83
C ILE A 99 -12.92 -3.56 0.30
N THR A 100 -14.16 -3.19 0.02
CA THR A 100 -15.19 -4.04 -0.57
C THR A 100 -15.85 -3.32 -1.75
N ALA A 101 -16.86 -3.93 -2.36
CA ALA A 101 -17.70 -3.29 -3.37
C ALA A 101 -18.42 -2.01 -2.87
N LYS A 102 -18.54 -1.83 -1.55
CA LYS A 102 -19.12 -0.64 -0.91
C LYS A 102 -18.08 0.48 -0.66
N GLY A 103 -16.83 0.25 -1.02
CA GLY A 103 -15.70 1.14 -0.74
C GLY A 103 -14.90 0.72 0.50
N VAL A 104 -14.24 1.68 1.14
CA VAL A 104 -13.47 1.46 2.37
C VAL A 104 -14.44 1.23 3.53
N THR A 105 -14.39 0.06 4.14
CA THR A 105 -15.31 -0.34 5.21
C THR A 105 -14.66 -0.42 6.59
N GLY A 106 -13.33 -0.37 6.64
CA GLY A 106 -12.60 -0.42 7.90
C GLY A 106 -11.09 -0.40 7.72
N VAL A 107 -10.39 -0.49 8.83
CA VAL A 107 -8.94 -0.72 8.89
C VAL A 107 -8.70 -2.23 8.78
N ALA A 108 -7.65 -2.63 8.07
CA ALA A 108 -7.30 -4.03 7.92
C ALA A 108 -6.91 -4.67 9.28
N PRO A 109 -7.26 -5.95 9.52
CA PRO A 109 -6.89 -6.64 10.76
C PRO A 109 -5.39 -6.59 11.06
N SER A 110 -4.55 -6.80 10.05
CA SER A 110 -3.08 -6.72 10.18
C SER A 110 -2.57 -5.35 10.63
N ALA A 111 -3.26 -4.27 10.26
CA ALA A 111 -2.91 -2.93 10.74
C ALA A 111 -3.30 -2.72 12.21
N CYS A 112 -4.40 -3.33 12.65
CA CYS A 112 -4.79 -3.33 14.06
C CYS A 112 -3.83 -4.16 14.92
N GLU A 113 -3.41 -5.33 14.42
CA GLU A 113 -2.40 -6.17 15.06
C GLU A 113 -1.06 -5.43 15.20
N GLY A 114 -0.57 -4.84 14.12
CA GLY A 114 0.65 -4.02 14.15
C GLY A 114 0.56 -2.81 15.08
N PHE A 115 -0.63 -2.21 15.23
CA PHE A 115 -0.87 -1.17 16.23
C PHE A 115 -0.71 -1.71 17.66
N GLN A 116 -1.33 -2.85 17.98
CA GLN A 116 -1.25 -3.48 19.30
C GLN A 116 0.19 -3.85 19.65
N GLU A 117 0.90 -4.50 18.73
CA GLU A 117 2.31 -4.85 18.90
C GLU A 117 3.19 -3.61 19.12
N ARG A 118 2.93 -2.52 18.40
CA ARG A 118 3.72 -1.29 18.59
C ARG A 118 3.44 -0.64 19.93
N VAL A 119 2.20 -0.64 20.39
CA VAL A 119 1.85 -0.15 21.72
C VAL A 119 2.52 -1.01 22.79
N ALA A 120 2.46 -2.34 22.69
CA ALA A 120 3.14 -3.25 23.62
C ALA A 120 4.64 -2.96 23.70
N ARG A 121 5.32 -2.85 22.54
CA ARG A 121 6.76 -2.50 22.51
C ARG A 121 7.08 -1.14 23.14
N LEU A 122 6.18 -0.16 23.05
CA LEU A 122 6.38 1.13 23.70
C LEU A 122 6.26 1.04 25.23
N TYR A 123 5.45 0.10 25.73
CA TYR A 123 5.37 -0.18 27.18
C TYR A 123 6.60 -0.91 27.71
N GLU A 124 7.22 -1.77 26.91
CA GLU A 124 8.39 -2.57 27.29
C GLU A 124 9.72 -1.78 27.26
N GLN A 125 9.72 -0.58 26.67
CA GLN A 125 10.91 0.27 26.63
C GLN A 125 11.23 0.82 28.01
N ASP A 126 12.50 0.69 28.46
CA ASP A 126 13.03 1.28 29.68
C ASP A 126 13.02 2.82 29.59
N ALA A 127 11.87 3.41 29.86
CA ALA A 127 11.69 4.85 29.93
C ALA A 127 10.92 5.20 31.22
N PRO A 128 11.14 6.40 31.79
CA PRO A 128 10.30 6.89 32.88
C PRO A 128 8.82 6.80 32.52
N ALA A 129 7.97 6.35 33.46
CA ALA A 129 6.56 6.06 33.20
C ALA A 129 5.80 7.21 32.50
N GLU A 130 6.08 8.45 32.89
CA GLU A 130 5.48 9.64 32.24
C GLU A 130 5.93 9.84 30.80
N GLU A 131 7.17 9.53 30.48
CA GLU A 131 7.69 9.63 29.12
C GLU A 131 7.11 8.52 28.23
N ALA A 132 7.06 7.29 28.72
CA ALA A 132 6.43 6.15 28.04
C ALA A 132 4.96 6.45 27.74
N ARG A 133 4.21 6.94 28.72
CA ARG A 133 2.81 7.35 28.58
C ARG A 133 2.63 8.40 27.48
N ARG A 134 3.44 9.46 27.49
CA ARG A 134 3.37 10.54 26.50
C ARG A 134 3.66 10.04 25.08
N ARG A 135 4.64 9.13 24.91
CA ARG A 135 4.98 8.50 23.62
C ARG A 135 3.80 7.67 23.10
N ILE A 136 3.18 6.87 23.96
CA ILE A 136 2.02 6.05 23.62
C ILE A 136 0.84 6.93 23.21
N GLU A 137 0.50 7.95 24.01
CA GLU A 137 -0.60 8.87 23.71
C GLU A 137 -0.39 9.56 22.35
N GLN A 138 0.84 10.00 22.06
CA GLN A 138 1.18 10.61 20.76
C GLN A 138 1.03 9.61 19.61
N TYR A 139 1.49 8.36 19.78
CA TYR A 139 1.35 7.31 18.79
C TYR A 139 -0.11 6.97 18.52
N VAL A 140 -0.90 6.76 19.58
CA VAL A 140 -2.34 6.49 19.49
C VAL A 140 -3.09 7.61 18.79
N ARG A 141 -2.77 8.87 19.09
CA ARG A 141 -3.39 10.04 18.43
C ARG A 141 -3.10 10.05 16.93
N ARG A 142 -1.85 9.85 16.52
CA ARG A 142 -1.45 9.82 15.10
C ARG A 142 -2.12 8.65 14.37
N TRP A 143 -2.14 7.48 15.01
CA TRP A 143 -2.76 6.29 14.43
C TRP A 143 -4.26 6.49 14.24
N LYS A 144 -4.96 7.05 15.23
CA LYS A 144 -6.39 7.39 15.12
C LYS A 144 -6.66 8.38 13.99
N GLN A 145 -5.86 9.43 13.87
CA GLN A 145 -6.00 10.40 12.78
C GLN A 145 -5.87 9.71 11.41
N TRP A 146 -4.85 8.86 11.26
CA TRP A 146 -4.66 8.10 10.03
C TRP A 146 -5.82 7.12 9.78
N ALA A 147 -6.22 6.32 10.76
CA ALA A 147 -7.28 5.34 10.62
C ALA A 147 -8.64 5.98 10.26
N LEU A 148 -8.97 7.11 10.87
CA LEU A 148 -10.24 7.81 10.61
C LEU A 148 -10.21 8.56 9.28
N SER A 149 -9.05 9.00 8.80
CA SER A 149 -8.94 9.75 7.55
C SER A 149 -9.41 8.96 6.33
N GLY A 150 -9.21 7.64 6.32
CA GLY A 150 -9.68 6.77 5.25
C GLY A 150 -11.14 6.29 5.40
N LEU A 151 -11.73 6.45 6.57
CA LEU A 151 -13.09 6.01 6.86
C LEU A 151 -14.13 7.13 6.72
N GLY A 152 -13.69 8.39 6.67
CA GLY A 152 -14.55 9.55 6.54
C GLY A 152 -15.11 9.69 5.13
N GLY A 153 -16.28 9.16 4.88
CA GLY A 153 -17.08 9.41 3.67
C GLY A 153 -17.63 10.83 3.64
N GLY A 154 -16.81 11.82 3.33
CA GLY A 154 -17.22 13.20 3.17
C GLY A 154 -16.10 13.99 2.56
N THR A 155 -16.18 14.24 1.24
CA THR A 155 -15.65 15.37 0.48
C THR A 155 -14.52 16.18 1.12
N GLN A 156 -13.42 15.55 1.48
CA GLN A 156 -12.16 16.23 1.68
C GLN A 156 -11.16 15.67 0.65
N PRO A 157 -10.66 16.51 -0.27
CA PRO A 157 -9.60 16.08 -1.17
C PRO A 157 -8.36 15.78 -0.33
N TRP A 158 -7.84 14.58 -0.44
CA TRP A 158 -6.58 14.16 0.15
C TRP A 158 -5.46 15.07 -0.34
N HIS A 159 -5.12 16.05 0.44
CA HIS A 159 -3.92 16.83 0.22
C HIS A 159 -2.82 16.26 1.13
N VAL A 160 -2.11 15.26 0.63
CA VAL A 160 -0.83 14.85 1.22
C VAL A 160 0.23 15.69 0.51
N PRO A 161 0.89 16.64 1.20
CA PRO A 161 1.99 17.38 0.58
C PRO A 161 3.07 16.39 0.15
N GLY A 162 3.37 16.34 -1.15
CA GLY A 162 4.43 15.49 -1.72
C GLY A 162 3.98 14.32 -2.57
N VAL A 163 2.68 14.06 -2.73
CA VAL A 163 2.18 13.08 -3.71
C VAL A 163 1.73 13.81 -4.95
N VAL A 164 2.56 13.79 -5.97
CA VAL A 164 2.19 14.24 -7.32
C VAL A 164 1.39 13.12 -7.97
N GLY A 165 0.07 13.34 -8.05
CA GLY A 165 -0.86 12.41 -8.67
C GLY A 165 -2.13 12.32 -7.83
N GLY A 166 -3.10 13.22 -8.09
CA GLY A 166 -4.40 13.16 -7.43
C GLY A 166 -5.06 11.82 -7.70
N ILE A 167 -5.28 11.03 -6.66
CA ILE A 167 -6.14 9.85 -6.74
C ILE A 167 -7.52 10.37 -7.10
N ARG A 168 -7.96 10.15 -8.34
CA ARG A 168 -9.36 10.36 -8.71
C ARG A 168 -10.21 9.50 -7.77
N PRO A 169 -11.32 10.04 -7.23
CA PRO A 169 -12.26 9.21 -6.51
C PRO A 169 -12.62 8.02 -7.39
N LEU A 170 -12.49 6.81 -6.84
CA LEU A 170 -12.84 5.59 -7.56
C LEU A 170 -14.31 5.73 -8.02
N PRO A 171 -14.61 5.57 -9.31
CA PRO A 171 -16.00 5.55 -9.75
C PRO A 171 -16.74 4.43 -9.01
N PRO A 172 -18.05 4.57 -8.77
CA PRO A 172 -18.83 3.52 -8.14
C PRO A 172 -18.67 2.24 -8.95
N VAL A 173 -18.01 1.25 -8.34
CA VAL A 173 -17.78 -0.06 -8.98
C VAL A 173 -19.13 -0.76 -9.03
N SER A 174 -19.59 -1.10 -10.23
CA SER A 174 -20.78 -1.95 -10.37
C SER A 174 -20.59 -3.24 -9.58
N ALA A 175 -21.63 -3.77 -8.98
CA ALA A 175 -21.63 -4.85 -7.98
C ALA A 175 -20.99 -6.20 -8.40
N ALA A 176 -20.30 -6.28 -9.53
CA ALA A 176 -19.65 -7.47 -10.09
C ALA A 176 -18.18 -7.23 -10.46
N GLY A 177 -17.41 -6.57 -9.59
CA GLY A 177 -16.01 -6.28 -9.85
C GLY A 177 -15.05 -7.43 -9.49
N TRP A 178 -13.97 -7.57 -10.25
CA TRP A 178 -12.83 -8.45 -9.99
C TRP A 178 -11.59 -7.63 -9.67
N ILE A 179 -10.76 -8.14 -8.77
CA ILE A 179 -9.55 -7.45 -8.34
C ILE A 179 -8.32 -8.36 -8.42
N CYS A 180 -7.18 -7.75 -8.78
CA CYS A 180 -5.85 -8.25 -8.55
C CYS A 180 -5.09 -7.22 -7.71
N ARG A 181 -4.44 -7.68 -6.66
CA ARG A 181 -3.54 -6.93 -5.81
C ARG A 181 -2.18 -7.60 -5.78
#